data_d9c35cab666b731138340b9da85e11cc
#
_entry.id   d9c35cab666b731138340b9da85e11cc
#
_cell.length_a   1.000
_cell.length_b   1.000
_cell.length_c   1.000
_cell.angle_alpha   90.00
_cell.angle_beta   90.00
_cell.angle_gamma   90.00
#
_symmetry.space_group_name_H-M   'P 1'
#
loop_
_entity.id
_entity.type
_entity.pdbx_description
1 polymer ?
#
loop_
_entity_poly.entity_id
_entity_poly.type
_entity_poly.pdbx_seq_one_letter_code
_entity_poly.pdbx_strand_id
1 'polypeptide(L)'
;MNRRWVLALFAMIVVLSGCSSSSVGSGAGGSSDEHSGQDGKTIEIATMAVTPYLDEAVKRYKKIRPDIQIDIKEYLARPQTEEGTSSEAFSKSDVEKYVQTVSTQMMSGKGADIIVMNDLPQDKYVAKNMLTNFYDLMDQDSDFDRNQYYQNIFENSQDGDGLYAMPFSFVIDALTGNTELLEQANIEIDDKTWTWDGFKEISKKLKEQVGEDYVAFVNLFPIQMLAQYIEANYDKLIDQGQANFDSDLFRDMMKQIKSMYDEGVLKAEFSYDYSKTLFNKANLFDPMSGLSQVLDPKLKLYQNPTVNGKYNGTPFKSYFTLGINSKSKVQDEAWNFIKFMLSEDMQSSPVVQGFAMHKGVVEKQLNDAKQQAVAGTLPLLEQKFDAETVESKIQELHQLIDGASRNLSSDQKVVSIAIEEFDSYMSGQKSVEDVSKLIQNRVNTYINE
;
A
#
# COMPACT_ATOMS: atom_id res chain seq x y z
N MET A 1 -31.57 -41.93 -35.42
CA MET A 1 -32.32 -42.97 -34.69
C MET A 1 -32.49 -42.45 -33.26
N ASN A 2 -33.64 -41.87 -32.96
CA ASN A 2 -34.71 -42.35 -32.07
C ASN A 2 -34.25 -42.59 -30.62
N ARG A 3 -34.81 -42.03 -29.56
CA ARG A 3 -36.18 -41.72 -29.12
C ARG A 3 -36.05 -41.10 -27.72
N ARG A 4 -36.65 -39.99 -27.42
CA ARG A 4 -37.97 -39.74 -26.77
C ARG A 4 -38.06 -39.98 -25.25
N TRP A 5 -38.29 -38.87 -24.51
CA TRP A 5 -39.35 -38.53 -23.56
C TRP A 5 -39.48 -39.39 -22.28
N VAL A 6 -39.50 -38.73 -21.11
CA VAL A 6 -40.72 -38.66 -20.26
C VAL A 6 -40.59 -37.52 -19.24
N LEU A 7 -41.55 -36.63 -19.26
CA LEU A 7 -41.92 -35.66 -18.23
C LEU A 7 -42.66 -36.38 -17.08
N ALA A 8 -42.44 -35.97 -15.83
CA ALA A 8 -43.41 -36.17 -14.75
C ALA A 8 -43.40 -34.97 -13.81
N LEU A 9 -44.43 -34.19 -13.92
CA LEU A 9 -44.95 -33.26 -12.90
C LEU A 9 -45.46 -34.04 -11.68
N PHE A 10 -45.20 -33.57 -10.47
CA PHE A 10 -46.13 -33.73 -9.36
C PHE A 10 -46.16 -32.48 -8.49
N ALA A 11 -47.38 -32.03 -8.26
CA ALA A 11 -47.78 -30.83 -7.59
C ALA A 11 -48.04 -31.06 -6.09
N MET A 12 -47.77 -29.97 -5.33
CA MET A 12 -48.63 -29.44 -4.26
C MET A 12 -49.18 -30.37 -3.18
N ILE A 13 -48.85 -30.12 -1.91
CA ILE A 13 -49.84 -30.03 -0.83
C ILE A 13 -49.32 -29.04 0.25
N VAL A 14 -50.11 -27.98 0.45
CA VAL A 14 -50.10 -27.07 1.59
C VAL A 14 -50.95 -27.69 2.70
N VAL A 15 -50.42 -27.71 3.94
CA VAL A 15 -51.29 -27.88 5.12
C VAL A 15 -50.88 -26.80 6.15
N LEU A 16 -51.79 -25.87 6.31
CA LEU A 16 -51.94 -24.97 7.45
C LEU A 16 -52.72 -25.66 8.56
N SER A 17 -52.24 -25.57 9.80
CA SER A 17 -53.07 -25.55 11.03
C SER A 17 -52.11 -25.15 12.16
N GLY A 18 -52.26 -24.12 12.96
CA GLY A 18 -53.47 -23.49 13.48
C GLY A 18 -53.56 -23.74 14.98
N CYS A 19 -53.17 -22.72 15.82
CA CYS A 19 -53.71 -22.35 17.16
C CYS A 19 -53.87 -23.44 18.26
N SER A 20 -53.45 -23.23 19.48
CA SER A 20 -53.96 -22.31 20.48
C SER A 20 -53.50 -22.68 21.91
N SER A 21 -53.18 -21.64 22.68
CA SER A 21 -53.60 -21.26 24.04
C SER A 21 -53.28 -22.11 25.26
N SER A 22 -52.63 -21.40 26.19
CA SER A 22 -52.87 -21.21 27.64
C SER A 22 -52.70 -22.39 28.61
N SER A 23 -51.86 -22.21 29.63
CA SER A 23 -52.23 -21.74 30.98
C SER A 23 -51.10 -21.93 31.99
N VAL A 24 -50.83 -20.89 32.74
CA VAL A 24 -50.59 -20.71 34.17
C VAL A 24 -50.01 -21.87 34.98
N GLY A 25 -48.87 -21.61 35.62
CA GLY A 25 -48.35 -22.36 36.76
C GLY A 25 -47.18 -21.64 37.44
N SER A 26 -47.46 -21.03 38.57
CA SER A 26 -46.50 -20.35 39.46
C SER A 26 -45.49 -21.32 40.08
N GLY A 27 -44.24 -20.91 40.16
CA GLY A 27 -43.22 -21.60 40.94
C GLY A 27 -42.01 -20.67 41.13
N ALA A 28 -41.93 -20.05 42.31
CA ALA A 28 -40.80 -19.20 42.73
C ALA A 28 -39.54 -20.02 42.93
N GLY A 29 -38.39 -19.47 42.43
CA GLY A 29 -37.08 -19.97 42.74
C GLY A 29 -36.05 -18.99 42.17
N GLY A 30 -35.73 -17.96 42.99
CA GLY A 30 -34.70 -16.98 42.65
C GLY A 30 -33.30 -17.60 42.68
N SER A 31 -32.56 -17.36 41.65
CA SER A 31 -31.14 -17.19 41.71
C SER A 31 -30.82 -16.02 40.79
N SER A 32 -30.69 -14.85 41.43
CA SER A 32 -30.09 -13.68 40.85
C SER A 32 -28.60 -13.96 40.63
N ASP A 33 -28.26 -14.51 39.49
CA ASP A 33 -26.91 -14.33 38.96
C ASP A 33 -26.80 -12.86 38.52
N GLU A 34 -26.43 -12.01 39.49
CA GLU A 34 -25.78 -10.74 39.22
C GLU A 34 -24.48 -11.03 38.52
N HIS A 35 -24.53 -11.24 37.21
CA HIS A 35 -23.42 -10.86 36.35
C HIS A 35 -23.38 -9.34 36.45
N SER A 36 -22.54 -8.86 37.35
CA SER A 36 -21.97 -7.52 37.29
C SER A 36 -21.22 -7.48 35.96
N GLY A 37 -21.93 -7.10 34.90
CA GLY A 37 -21.37 -6.82 33.60
C GLY A 37 -20.32 -5.73 33.79
N GLN A 38 -19.08 -6.09 33.76
CA GLN A 38 -18.03 -5.17 33.38
C GLN A 38 -18.40 -4.74 31.96
N ASP A 39 -19.00 -3.53 31.83
CA ASP A 39 -19.25 -2.89 30.51
C ASP A 39 -17.90 -2.60 29.88
N GLY A 40 -17.24 -3.66 29.43
CA GLY A 40 -16.00 -3.59 28.66
C GLY A 40 -16.32 -2.93 27.33
N LYS A 41 -15.63 -1.84 27.01
CA LYS A 41 -15.74 -1.20 25.70
C LYS A 41 -15.15 -2.13 24.65
N THR A 42 -15.86 -2.32 23.55
CA THR A 42 -15.39 -3.13 22.40
C THR A 42 -14.99 -2.21 21.27
N ILE A 43 -13.79 -2.41 20.73
CA ILE A 43 -13.30 -1.80 19.48
C ILE A 43 -13.46 -2.83 18.37
N GLU A 44 -14.20 -2.49 17.33
CA GLU A 44 -14.32 -3.32 16.14
C GLU A 44 -13.33 -2.83 15.07
N ILE A 45 -12.51 -3.74 14.51
CA ILE A 45 -11.52 -3.43 13.46
C ILE A 45 -11.89 -4.17 12.18
N ALA A 46 -12.11 -3.44 11.08
CA ALA A 46 -12.30 -4.02 9.76
C ALA A 46 -10.98 -4.12 9.00
N THR A 47 -10.67 -5.30 8.51
CA THR A 47 -9.50 -5.55 7.67
C THR A 47 -9.81 -6.54 6.55
N MET A 48 -9.17 -6.39 5.40
CA MET A 48 -9.26 -7.40 4.35
C MET A 48 -8.70 -8.73 4.83
N ALA A 49 -7.48 -8.71 5.38
CA ALA A 49 -6.84 -9.85 6.03
C ALA A 49 -5.99 -9.37 7.22
N VAL A 50 -5.93 -10.17 8.27
CA VAL A 50 -5.13 -9.85 9.46
C VAL A 50 -3.65 -9.89 9.12
N THR A 51 -2.94 -8.78 9.38
CA THR A 51 -1.48 -8.72 9.25
C THR A 51 -0.80 -9.17 10.54
N PRO A 52 0.45 -9.69 10.49
CA PRO A 52 1.20 -10.02 11.70
C PRO A 52 1.34 -8.85 12.68
N TYR A 53 1.47 -7.62 12.15
CA TYR A 53 1.57 -6.41 12.96
C TYR A 53 0.27 -6.11 13.73
N LEU A 54 -0.87 -6.19 13.06
CA LEU A 54 -2.17 -5.98 13.70
C LEU A 54 -2.46 -7.08 14.74
N ASP A 55 -2.19 -8.33 14.42
CA ASP A 55 -2.38 -9.46 15.32
C ASP A 55 -1.54 -9.32 16.60
N GLU A 56 -0.25 -8.95 16.46
CA GLU A 56 0.63 -8.73 17.59
C GLU A 56 0.18 -7.52 18.43
N ALA A 57 -0.21 -6.42 17.79
CA ALA A 57 -0.73 -5.24 18.47
C ALA A 57 -1.96 -5.57 19.33
N VAL A 58 -2.93 -6.30 18.78
CA VAL A 58 -4.12 -6.72 19.53
C VAL A 58 -3.75 -7.63 20.71
N LYS A 59 -2.84 -8.60 20.50
CA LYS A 59 -2.39 -9.51 21.57
C LYS A 59 -1.67 -8.77 22.70
N ARG A 60 -0.82 -7.79 22.38
CA ARG A 60 -0.10 -7.00 23.38
C ARG A 60 -1.03 -6.02 24.09
N TYR A 61 -1.91 -5.32 23.34
CA TYR A 61 -2.84 -4.36 23.93
C TYR A 61 -3.80 -4.99 24.92
N LYS A 62 -4.33 -6.17 24.65
CA LYS A 62 -5.17 -6.93 25.59
C LYS A 62 -4.50 -7.24 26.93
N LYS A 63 -3.17 -7.31 27.00
CA LYS A 63 -2.43 -7.53 28.26
C LYS A 63 -2.35 -6.26 29.10
N ILE A 64 -2.24 -5.10 28.47
CA ILE A 64 -2.14 -3.80 29.17
C ILE A 64 -3.50 -3.14 29.41
N ARG A 65 -4.51 -3.45 28.58
CA ARG A 65 -5.88 -2.99 28.68
C ARG A 65 -6.87 -4.16 28.62
N PRO A 66 -6.91 -5.00 29.68
CA PRO A 66 -7.82 -6.15 29.73
C PRO A 66 -9.30 -5.75 29.82
N ASP A 67 -9.58 -4.49 30.12
CA ASP A 67 -10.91 -3.88 30.15
C ASP A 67 -11.46 -3.55 28.75
N ILE A 68 -10.60 -3.57 27.70
CA ILE A 68 -10.97 -3.29 26.32
C ILE A 68 -11.00 -4.60 25.52
N GLN A 69 -12.14 -4.89 24.93
CA GLN A 69 -12.25 -5.97 23.94
C GLN A 69 -11.93 -5.41 22.55
N ILE A 70 -11.17 -6.16 21.75
CA ILE A 70 -10.92 -5.84 20.34
C ILE A 70 -11.39 -7.01 19.49
N ASP A 71 -12.33 -6.73 18.60
CA ASP A 71 -12.92 -7.67 17.68
C ASP A 71 -12.48 -7.35 16.24
N ILE A 72 -11.74 -8.27 15.61
CA ILE A 72 -11.28 -8.10 14.24
C ILE A 72 -12.29 -8.74 13.28
N LYS A 73 -12.85 -7.96 12.38
CA LYS A 73 -13.62 -8.43 11.23
C LYS A 73 -12.68 -8.62 10.05
N GLU A 74 -12.26 -9.85 9.87
CA GLU A 74 -11.50 -10.27 8.69
C GLU A 74 -12.47 -10.67 7.58
N TYR A 75 -12.33 -10.03 6.39
CA TYR A 75 -13.24 -10.29 5.27
C TYR A 75 -12.75 -11.39 4.33
N LEU A 76 -11.43 -11.56 4.25
CA LEU A 76 -10.81 -12.57 3.40
C LEU A 76 -9.75 -13.33 4.22
N ALA A 77 -10.08 -14.57 4.61
CA ALA A 77 -9.09 -15.44 5.22
C ALA A 77 -7.98 -15.75 4.19
N ARG A 78 -6.73 -15.58 4.58
CA ARG A 78 -5.61 -16.03 3.73
C ARG A 78 -5.68 -17.54 3.59
N PRO A 79 -5.60 -18.09 2.35
CA PRO A 79 -5.50 -19.51 2.16
C PRO A 79 -4.30 -20.05 2.94
N GLN A 80 -4.52 -20.98 3.85
CA GLN A 80 -3.42 -21.68 4.52
C GLN A 80 -3.01 -22.84 3.62
N THR A 81 -1.77 -22.80 3.11
CA THR A 81 -1.17 -23.97 2.48
C THR A 81 -0.65 -24.90 3.55
N GLU A 82 -0.70 -26.22 3.32
CA GLU A 82 -0.19 -27.25 4.26
C GLU A 82 1.30 -27.09 4.61
N GLU A 83 2.05 -26.27 3.87
CA GLU A 83 3.48 -26.00 4.08
C GLU A 83 3.79 -24.62 4.71
N GLY A 84 2.79 -23.87 5.17
CA GLY A 84 3.02 -22.61 5.89
C GLY A 84 3.56 -21.44 5.05
N THR A 85 3.68 -21.60 3.75
CA THR A 85 4.15 -20.58 2.81
C THR A 85 3.10 -20.31 1.74
N SER A 86 2.08 -19.52 2.02
CA SER A 86 1.23 -19.05 0.93
C SER A 86 1.34 -17.54 0.78
N SER A 87 1.83 -17.15 -0.36
CA SER A 87 1.72 -15.82 -0.92
C SER A 87 0.77 -15.79 -2.11
N GLU A 88 -0.36 -16.48 -2.04
CA GLU A 88 -1.40 -16.23 -3.03
C GLU A 88 -1.97 -14.84 -2.79
N ALA A 89 -1.75 -13.95 -3.74
CA ALA A 89 -2.37 -12.64 -3.76
C ALA A 89 -3.90 -12.81 -3.86
N PHE A 90 -4.65 -11.98 -3.14
CA PHE A 90 -6.11 -11.97 -3.28
C PHE A 90 -6.49 -11.69 -4.72
N SER A 91 -7.55 -12.36 -5.19
CA SER A 91 -8.06 -12.08 -6.52
C SER A 91 -8.63 -10.66 -6.58
N LYS A 92 -8.60 -10.04 -7.76
CA LYS A 92 -9.21 -8.73 -7.99
C LYS A 92 -10.68 -8.69 -7.52
N SER A 93 -11.44 -9.74 -7.79
CA SER A 93 -12.85 -9.84 -7.39
C SER A 93 -13.02 -9.86 -5.87
N ASP A 94 -12.09 -10.46 -5.12
CA ASP A 94 -12.13 -10.50 -3.67
C ASP A 94 -11.85 -9.10 -3.08
N VAL A 95 -10.85 -8.39 -3.60
CA VAL A 95 -10.55 -7.01 -3.21
C VAL A 95 -11.75 -6.10 -3.50
N GLU A 96 -12.35 -6.17 -4.70
CA GLU A 96 -13.53 -5.38 -5.06
C GLU A 96 -14.72 -5.65 -4.13
N LYS A 97 -14.97 -6.92 -3.79
CA LYS A 97 -16.03 -7.30 -2.86
C LYS A 97 -15.78 -6.76 -1.45
N TYR A 98 -14.52 -6.82 -0.97
CA TYR A 98 -14.13 -6.23 0.30
C TYR A 98 -14.41 -4.72 0.31
N VAL A 99 -13.89 -3.98 -0.67
CA VAL A 99 -14.05 -2.53 -0.81
C VAL A 99 -15.53 -2.15 -0.84
N GLN A 100 -16.35 -2.85 -1.65
CA GLN A 100 -17.79 -2.60 -1.74
C GLN A 100 -18.51 -2.86 -0.41
N THR A 101 -18.16 -3.94 0.28
CA THR A 101 -18.80 -4.31 1.55
C THR A 101 -18.49 -3.29 2.64
N VAL A 102 -17.22 -2.95 2.83
CA VAL A 102 -16.81 -1.96 3.84
C VAL A 102 -17.38 -0.59 3.51
N SER A 103 -17.32 -0.13 2.25
CA SER A 103 -17.89 1.16 1.84
C SER A 103 -19.39 1.23 2.12
N THR A 104 -20.14 0.15 1.83
CA THR A 104 -21.59 0.09 2.14
C THR A 104 -21.84 0.18 3.64
N GLN A 105 -21.06 -0.50 4.46
CA GLN A 105 -21.19 -0.44 5.93
C GLN A 105 -20.86 0.95 6.45
N MET A 106 -19.79 1.58 5.96
CA MET A 106 -19.41 2.95 6.30
C MET A 106 -20.53 3.94 5.95
N MET A 107 -21.06 3.89 4.75
CA MET A 107 -22.15 4.77 4.30
C MET A 107 -23.42 4.58 5.13
N SER A 108 -23.76 3.35 5.49
CA SER A 108 -24.95 3.05 6.31
C SER A 108 -24.78 3.39 7.80
N GLY A 109 -23.58 3.81 8.24
CA GLY A 109 -23.25 4.07 9.63
C GLY A 109 -23.10 2.81 10.50
N LYS A 110 -22.89 1.65 9.85
CA LYS A 110 -22.63 0.34 10.48
C LYS A 110 -21.18 -0.12 10.28
N GLY A 111 -20.29 0.79 9.87
CA GLY A 111 -18.86 0.51 9.72
C GLY A 111 -18.20 0.26 11.07
N ALA A 112 -17.12 -0.52 11.06
CA ALA A 112 -16.27 -0.76 12.22
C ALA A 112 -15.69 0.55 12.78
N ASP A 113 -15.19 0.53 14.02
CA ASP A 113 -14.60 1.70 14.68
C ASP A 113 -13.26 2.08 14.06
N ILE A 114 -12.42 1.07 13.76
CA ILE A 114 -11.14 1.22 13.08
C ILE A 114 -11.20 0.45 11.75
N ILE A 115 -10.57 1.01 10.73
CA ILE A 115 -10.58 0.45 9.39
C ILE A 115 -9.15 0.43 8.85
N VAL A 116 -8.71 -0.71 8.31
CA VAL A 116 -7.46 -0.79 7.54
C VAL A 116 -7.69 -0.14 6.18
N MET A 117 -6.94 0.93 5.89
CA MET A 117 -7.21 1.83 4.77
C MET A 117 -6.48 1.50 3.47
N ASN A 118 -5.51 0.59 3.49
CA ASN A 118 -4.59 0.35 2.36
C ASN A 118 -5.25 0.14 0.99
N ASP A 119 -6.42 -0.52 0.95
CA ASP A 119 -7.14 -0.84 -0.29
C ASP A 119 -8.47 -0.07 -0.43
N LEU A 120 -8.75 0.84 0.49
CA LEU A 120 -10.03 1.56 0.55
C LEU A 120 -9.93 2.97 -0.06
N PRO A 121 -11.01 3.50 -0.62
CA PRO A 121 -11.04 4.81 -1.27
C PRO A 121 -11.08 5.95 -0.23
N GLN A 122 -9.89 6.34 0.27
CA GLN A 122 -9.73 7.34 1.31
C GLN A 122 -10.39 8.68 0.93
N ASP A 123 -10.13 9.19 -0.25
CA ASP A 123 -10.67 10.43 -0.79
C ASP A 123 -12.20 10.47 -0.78
N LYS A 124 -12.86 9.37 -1.16
CA LYS A 124 -14.33 9.23 -1.07
C LYS A 124 -14.82 9.27 0.38
N TYR A 125 -14.10 8.62 1.30
CA TYR A 125 -14.50 8.61 2.71
C TYR A 125 -14.31 9.97 3.37
N VAL A 126 -13.23 10.67 3.02
CA VAL A 126 -12.96 12.04 3.48
C VAL A 126 -14.02 13.00 2.95
N ALA A 127 -14.31 12.98 1.65
CA ALA A 127 -15.33 13.83 1.02
C ALA A 127 -16.73 13.66 1.64
N LYS A 128 -17.03 12.47 2.18
CA LYS A 128 -18.30 12.14 2.86
C LYS A 128 -18.23 12.29 4.40
N ASN A 129 -17.15 12.84 4.94
CA ASN A 129 -16.90 13.01 6.40
C ASN A 129 -17.06 11.69 7.19
N MET A 130 -16.55 10.58 6.63
CA MET A 130 -16.66 9.25 7.26
C MET A 130 -15.48 8.90 8.16
N LEU A 131 -14.38 9.65 8.08
CA LEU A 131 -13.16 9.43 8.84
C LEU A 131 -12.92 10.59 9.82
N THR A 132 -12.32 10.27 10.97
CA THR A 132 -11.87 11.24 11.96
C THR A 132 -10.51 11.79 11.54
N ASN A 133 -10.33 13.11 11.65
CA ASN A 133 -9.04 13.74 11.42
C ASN A 133 -8.10 13.46 12.61
N PHE A 134 -7.00 12.81 12.38
CA PHE A 134 -6.03 12.48 13.43
C PHE A 134 -5.35 13.72 14.03
N TYR A 135 -5.23 14.82 13.28
CA TYR A 135 -4.66 16.05 13.86
C TYR A 135 -5.52 16.59 14.99
N ASP A 136 -6.86 16.48 14.88
CA ASP A 136 -7.75 16.92 15.96
C ASP A 136 -7.57 16.06 17.22
N LEU A 137 -7.33 14.74 17.06
CA LEU A 137 -7.06 13.84 18.18
C LEU A 137 -5.67 14.10 18.80
N MET A 138 -4.66 14.31 17.96
CA MET A 138 -3.31 14.64 18.42
C MET A 138 -3.25 15.97 19.18
N ASP A 139 -4.00 16.99 18.73
CA ASP A 139 -4.03 18.32 19.36
C ASP A 139 -4.72 18.30 20.72
N GLN A 140 -5.67 17.37 20.92
CA GLN A 140 -6.37 17.19 22.19
C GLN A 140 -5.60 16.30 23.17
N ASP A 141 -4.57 15.59 22.72
CA ASP A 141 -3.81 14.62 23.51
C ASP A 141 -2.44 15.16 23.88
N SER A 142 -2.33 15.71 25.11
CA SER A 142 -1.06 16.26 25.63
C SER A 142 0.07 15.23 25.78
N ASP A 143 -0.26 13.93 25.78
CA ASP A 143 0.70 12.85 25.97
C ASP A 143 1.26 12.34 24.62
N PHE A 144 0.75 12.84 23.49
CA PHE A 144 1.21 12.50 22.16
C PHE A 144 2.21 13.53 21.64
N ASP A 145 3.50 13.20 21.68
CA ASP A 145 4.56 14.05 21.14
C ASP A 145 4.84 13.73 19.67
N ARG A 146 4.29 14.55 18.78
CA ARG A 146 4.50 14.41 17.30
C ARG A 146 5.95 14.45 16.87
N ASN A 147 6.85 15.08 17.64
CA ASN A 147 8.26 15.25 17.27
C ASN A 147 9.01 13.91 17.29
N GLN A 148 8.47 12.88 17.96
CA GLN A 148 9.02 11.53 17.94
C GLN A 148 8.83 10.81 16.61
N TYR A 149 8.00 11.34 15.70
CA TYR A 149 7.62 10.71 14.44
C TYR A 149 8.11 11.52 13.24
N TYR A 150 8.15 10.87 12.06
CA TYR A 150 8.46 11.52 10.78
C TYR A 150 7.31 12.42 10.33
N GLN A 151 7.41 13.73 10.64
CA GLN A 151 6.38 14.73 10.32
C GLN A 151 6.17 14.85 8.80
N ASN A 152 7.26 14.80 8.03
CA ASN A 152 7.19 14.84 6.57
C ASN A 152 6.31 13.71 6.00
N ILE A 153 6.29 12.52 6.62
CA ILE A 153 5.41 11.42 6.21
C ILE A 153 3.96 11.74 6.56
N PHE A 154 3.67 12.26 7.77
CA PHE A 154 2.31 12.69 8.13
C PHE A 154 1.79 13.78 7.20
N GLU A 155 2.59 14.85 6.98
CA GLU A 155 2.24 16.00 6.14
C GLU A 155 1.96 15.60 4.68
N ASN A 156 2.72 14.64 4.15
CA ASN A 156 2.55 14.17 2.78
C ASN A 156 1.61 12.94 2.66
N SER A 157 0.96 12.53 3.77
CA SER A 157 -0.13 11.55 3.79
C SER A 157 -1.50 12.19 4.07
N GLN A 158 -1.58 13.52 4.05
CA GLN A 158 -2.81 14.28 4.21
C GLN A 158 -3.74 14.12 3.00
N ASP A 159 -5.04 14.32 3.26
CA ASP A 159 -6.05 14.60 2.26
C ASP A 159 -6.64 15.99 2.58
N GLY A 160 -6.40 16.97 1.73
CA GLY A 160 -6.60 18.38 2.08
C GLY A 160 -5.72 18.79 3.27
N ASP A 161 -6.33 19.37 4.31
CA ASP A 161 -5.63 19.84 5.51
C ASP A 161 -5.63 18.80 6.66
N GLY A 162 -6.15 17.58 6.44
CA GLY A 162 -6.33 16.56 7.48
C GLY A 162 -5.58 15.27 7.23
N LEU A 163 -5.20 14.59 8.31
CA LEU A 163 -4.66 13.24 8.29
C LEU A 163 -5.77 12.25 8.66
N TYR A 164 -6.27 11.48 7.69
CA TYR A 164 -7.41 10.58 7.88
C TYR A 164 -7.05 9.09 7.84
N ALA A 165 -5.86 8.77 7.34
CA ALA A 165 -5.27 7.45 7.41
C ALA A 165 -3.90 7.56 8.09
N MET A 166 -3.80 7.05 9.32
CA MET A 166 -2.58 7.05 10.13
C MET A 166 -1.59 6.04 9.55
N PRO A 167 -0.41 6.46 9.06
CA PRO A 167 0.63 5.53 8.63
C PRO A 167 1.38 4.98 9.85
N PHE A 168 1.71 3.68 9.83
CA PHE A 168 2.52 3.03 10.87
C PHE A 168 3.93 2.72 10.41
N SER A 169 4.12 2.64 9.11
CA SER A 169 5.42 2.50 8.49
C SER A 169 5.37 2.99 7.04
N PHE A 170 6.54 3.18 6.44
CA PHE A 170 6.65 3.61 5.05
C PHE A 170 7.84 2.94 4.37
N VAL A 171 7.85 2.94 3.06
CA VAL A 171 8.95 2.48 2.22
C VAL A 171 9.34 3.59 1.25
N ILE A 172 10.63 3.69 0.94
CA ILE A 172 11.14 4.64 -0.06
C ILE A 172 11.12 3.96 -1.43
N ASP A 173 10.58 4.62 -2.45
CA ASP A 173 10.58 4.14 -3.82
C ASP A 173 11.74 4.75 -4.62
N ALA A 174 12.70 3.89 -4.96
CA ALA A 174 13.90 4.27 -5.70
C ALA A 174 14.34 3.14 -6.63
N LEU A 175 15.35 3.42 -7.46
CA LEU A 175 16.05 2.45 -8.29
C LEU A 175 17.48 2.27 -7.81
N THR A 176 18.02 1.07 -8.01
CA THR A 176 19.47 0.85 -8.00
C THR A 176 19.97 0.69 -9.43
N GLY A 177 21.07 1.35 -9.76
CA GLY A 177 21.80 1.15 -11.01
C GLY A 177 23.08 0.36 -10.77
N ASN A 178 23.38 -0.57 -11.67
CA ASN A 178 24.64 -1.32 -11.66
C ASN A 178 25.81 -0.42 -12.08
N THR A 179 26.73 -0.14 -11.15
CA THR A 179 27.84 0.79 -11.35
C THR A 179 28.80 0.30 -12.44
N GLU A 180 29.08 -1.00 -12.52
CA GLU A 180 29.94 -1.59 -13.52
C GLU A 180 29.37 -1.42 -14.95
N LEU A 181 28.08 -1.66 -15.14
CA LEU A 181 27.42 -1.46 -16.43
C LEU A 181 27.33 0.02 -16.83
N LEU A 182 27.12 0.90 -15.86
CA LEU A 182 27.13 2.36 -16.08
C LEU A 182 28.50 2.84 -16.59
N GLU A 183 29.57 2.35 -15.97
CA GLU A 183 30.95 2.66 -16.35
C GLU A 183 31.28 2.08 -17.73
N GLN A 184 30.99 0.79 -17.97
CA GLN A 184 31.23 0.13 -19.28
C GLN A 184 30.50 0.82 -20.43
N ALA A 185 29.26 1.28 -20.17
CA ALA A 185 28.47 1.99 -21.18
C ALA A 185 28.80 3.49 -21.23
N ASN A 186 29.70 4.01 -20.39
CA ASN A 186 29.97 5.43 -20.21
C ASN A 186 28.68 6.25 -20.03
N ILE A 187 27.79 5.79 -19.12
CA ILE A 187 26.51 6.40 -18.83
C ILE A 187 26.63 7.22 -17.54
N GLU A 188 26.33 8.50 -17.64
CA GLU A 188 26.15 9.40 -16.51
C GLU A 188 24.66 9.82 -16.42
N ILE A 189 24.11 9.83 -15.21
CA ILE A 189 22.71 10.13 -14.96
C ILE A 189 22.60 11.24 -13.92
N ASP A 190 21.92 12.32 -14.30
CA ASP A 190 21.36 13.29 -13.37
C ASP A 190 19.91 12.91 -13.10
N ASP A 191 19.69 12.17 -12.03
CA ASP A 191 18.37 11.62 -11.68
C ASP A 191 17.39 12.67 -11.13
N LYS A 192 17.85 13.90 -10.93
CA LYS A 192 16.99 15.04 -10.54
C LYS A 192 16.25 15.65 -11.72
N THR A 193 16.72 15.37 -12.94
CA THR A 193 16.15 15.95 -14.16
C THR A 193 15.82 14.93 -15.22
N TRP A 194 16.13 13.64 -15.01
CA TRP A 194 15.94 12.63 -16.04
C TRP A 194 14.46 12.26 -16.27
N THR A 195 14.19 11.89 -17.51
CA THR A 195 12.86 11.54 -17.99
C THR A 195 12.81 10.11 -18.49
N TRP A 196 11.61 9.60 -18.75
CA TRP A 196 11.47 8.31 -19.41
C TRP A 196 12.03 8.30 -20.83
N ASP A 197 12.08 9.44 -21.52
CA ASP A 197 12.80 9.53 -22.82
C ASP A 197 14.30 9.43 -22.60
N GLY A 198 14.84 10.08 -21.56
CA GLY A 198 16.24 9.88 -21.16
C GLY A 198 16.54 8.43 -20.79
N PHE A 199 15.63 7.74 -20.13
CA PHE A 199 15.73 6.30 -19.86
C PHE A 199 15.80 5.46 -21.14
N LYS A 200 15.00 5.80 -22.17
CA LYS A 200 15.09 5.14 -23.50
C LYS A 200 16.47 5.31 -24.12
N GLU A 201 17.02 6.52 -24.10
CA GLU A 201 18.35 6.79 -24.66
C GLU A 201 19.46 6.05 -23.88
N ILE A 202 19.36 5.98 -22.55
CA ILE A 202 20.24 5.17 -21.71
C ILE A 202 20.17 3.69 -22.11
N SER A 203 18.97 3.15 -22.32
CA SER A 203 18.78 1.76 -22.74
C SER A 203 19.42 1.47 -24.12
N LYS A 204 19.27 2.37 -25.08
CA LYS A 204 19.90 2.25 -26.40
C LYS A 204 21.42 2.26 -26.27
N LYS A 205 21.95 3.22 -25.52
CA LYS A 205 23.39 3.36 -25.29
C LYS A 205 23.98 2.12 -24.60
N LEU A 206 23.27 1.54 -23.64
CA LEU A 206 23.66 0.30 -22.96
C LEU A 206 23.84 -0.84 -23.98
N LYS A 207 22.85 -1.05 -24.85
CA LYS A 207 22.92 -2.10 -25.90
C LYS A 207 24.04 -1.86 -26.89
N GLU A 208 24.23 -0.64 -27.35
CA GLU A 208 25.29 -0.27 -28.29
C GLU A 208 26.71 -0.47 -27.74
N GLN A 209 26.93 -0.14 -26.46
CA GLN A 209 28.25 -0.14 -25.85
C GLN A 209 28.61 -1.48 -25.17
N VAL A 210 27.62 -2.17 -24.59
CA VAL A 210 27.85 -3.39 -23.80
C VAL A 210 27.35 -4.63 -24.50
N GLY A 211 26.21 -4.57 -25.20
CA GLY A 211 25.69 -5.67 -26.02
C GLY A 211 24.16 -5.75 -26.05
N GLU A 212 23.63 -6.35 -27.11
CA GLU A 212 22.19 -6.48 -27.37
C GLU A 212 21.42 -7.30 -26.32
N ASP A 213 22.11 -8.16 -25.57
CA ASP A 213 21.52 -8.98 -24.51
C ASP A 213 21.26 -8.20 -23.22
N TYR A 214 21.86 -7.00 -23.09
CA TYR A 214 21.69 -6.16 -21.90
C TYR A 214 20.38 -5.37 -21.98
N VAL A 215 19.74 -5.21 -20.85
CA VAL A 215 18.45 -4.51 -20.74
C VAL A 215 18.49 -3.46 -19.63
N ALA A 216 17.75 -2.38 -19.85
CA ALA A 216 17.69 -1.33 -18.82
C ALA A 216 16.93 -1.82 -17.58
N PHE A 217 15.88 -2.61 -17.74
CA PHE A 217 15.07 -3.13 -16.64
C PHE A 217 14.43 -4.47 -16.99
N VAL A 218 14.33 -5.40 -16.04
CA VAL A 218 13.59 -6.67 -16.19
C VAL A 218 12.32 -6.66 -15.34
N ASN A 219 11.35 -7.47 -15.74
CA ASN A 219 10.10 -7.69 -14.97
C ASN A 219 9.29 -6.41 -14.71
N LEU A 220 9.44 -5.42 -15.57
CA LEU A 220 8.58 -4.23 -15.58
C LEU A 220 7.57 -4.41 -16.73
N PHE A 221 6.34 -4.75 -16.41
CA PHE A 221 5.30 -5.00 -17.41
C PHE A 221 4.52 -3.72 -17.73
N PRO A 222 3.88 -3.60 -18.93
CA PRO A 222 3.16 -2.39 -19.34
C PRO A 222 2.12 -1.90 -18.32
N ILE A 223 1.35 -2.83 -17.75
CA ILE A 223 0.31 -2.52 -16.75
C ILE A 223 0.91 -2.00 -15.43
N GLN A 224 2.04 -2.54 -15.00
CA GLN A 224 2.74 -2.06 -13.80
C GLN A 224 3.32 -0.66 -14.03
N MET A 225 3.85 -0.42 -15.23
CA MET A 225 4.37 0.88 -15.59
C MET A 225 3.26 1.93 -15.64
N LEU A 226 2.07 1.58 -16.20
CA LEU A 226 0.91 2.45 -16.17
C LEU A 226 0.47 2.75 -14.73
N ALA A 227 0.40 1.73 -13.87
CA ALA A 227 0.06 1.93 -12.45
C ALA A 227 1.04 2.89 -11.77
N GLN A 228 2.35 2.72 -11.95
CA GLN A 228 3.38 3.62 -11.41
C GLN A 228 3.23 5.06 -11.95
N TYR A 229 2.90 5.24 -13.22
CA TYR A 229 2.65 6.56 -13.80
C TYR A 229 1.41 7.23 -13.19
N ILE A 230 0.34 6.48 -13.01
CA ILE A 230 -0.89 6.97 -12.36
C ILE A 230 -0.57 7.35 -10.91
N GLU A 231 0.06 6.47 -10.12
CA GLU A 231 0.45 6.74 -8.74
C GLU A 231 1.33 8.00 -8.62
N ALA A 232 2.31 8.14 -9.51
CA ALA A 232 3.22 9.30 -9.52
C ALA A 232 2.58 10.64 -9.93
N ASN A 233 1.40 10.61 -10.54
CA ASN A 233 0.68 11.80 -11.03
C ASN A 233 -0.79 11.80 -10.61
N TYR A 234 -1.12 11.09 -9.53
CA TYR A 234 -2.51 10.89 -9.12
C TYR A 234 -3.23 12.21 -8.82
N ASP A 235 -2.52 13.15 -8.20
CA ASP A 235 -2.95 14.52 -7.91
C ASP A 235 -3.37 15.33 -9.17
N LYS A 236 -2.81 14.98 -10.33
CA LYS A 236 -3.13 15.62 -11.62
C LYS A 236 -4.23 14.89 -12.39
N LEU A 237 -4.38 13.59 -12.11
CA LEU A 237 -5.37 12.72 -12.75
C LEU A 237 -6.69 12.69 -11.98
N ILE A 238 -6.65 12.96 -10.69
CA ILE A 238 -7.82 13.18 -9.84
C ILE A 238 -7.60 14.49 -9.09
N ASP A 239 -8.41 15.50 -9.42
CA ASP A 239 -8.36 16.80 -8.77
C ASP A 239 -9.74 17.17 -8.25
N GLN A 240 -9.85 17.44 -6.94
CA GLN A 240 -11.10 17.82 -6.26
C GLN A 240 -12.28 16.90 -6.60
N GLY A 241 -12.03 15.59 -6.67
CA GLY A 241 -13.04 14.59 -7.00
C GLY A 241 -13.46 14.57 -8.48
N GLN A 242 -12.68 15.15 -9.37
CA GLN A 242 -12.89 15.09 -10.81
C GLN A 242 -11.76 14.34 -11.51
N ALA A 243 -12.12 13.44 -12.41
CA ALA A 243 -11.16 12.71 -13.22
C ALA A 243 -10.62 13.59 -14.37
N ASN A 244 -9.34 13.43 -14.70
CA ASN A 244 -8.64 14.11 -15.80
C ASN A 244 -7.82 13.11 -16.63
N PHE A 245 -8.45 11.99 -17.01
CA PHE A 245 -7.83 10.95 -17.84
C PHE A 245 -7.94 11.22 -19.35
N ASP A 246 -8.91 12.01 -19.80
CA ASP A 246 -9.00 12.48 -21.19
C ASP A 246 -8.14 13.73 -21.40
N SER A 247 -6.85 13.64 -21.06
CA SER A 247 -5.86 14.71 -21.08
C SER A 247 -4.63 14.32 -21.90
N ASP A 248 -3.90 15.33 -22.39
CA ASP A 248 -2.61 15.08 -23.08
C ASP A 248 -1.61 14.39 -22.16
N LEU A 249 -1.55 14.77 -20.87
CA LEU A 249 -0.69 14.12 -19.89
C LEU A 249 -0.90 12.61 -19.90
N PHE A 250 -2.13 12.14 -19.76
CA PHE A 250 -2.40 10.70 -19.67
C PHE A 250 -2.21 9.98 -21.02
N ARG A 251 -2.60 10.62 -22.13
CA ARG A 251 -2.34 10.07 -23.48
C ARG A 251 -0.85 9.93 -23.75
N ASP A 252 -0.04 10.90 -23.34
CA ASP A 252 1.41 10.85 -23.54
C ASP A 252 2.07 9.79 -22.65
N MET A 253 1.58 9.57 -21.43
CA MET A 253 2.00 8.43 -20.59
C MET A 253 1.77 7.10 -21.31
N MET A 254 0.57 6.88 -21.86
CA MET A 254 0.25 5.63 -22.58
C MET A 254 1.12 5.46 -23.83
N LYS A 255 1.32 6.52 -24.62
CA LYS A 255 2.18 6.49 -25.82
C LYS A 255 3.62 6.18 -25.45
N GLN A 256 4.14 6.80 -24.39
CA GLN A 256 5.51 6.57 -23.92
C GLN A 256 5.72 5.13 -23.47
N ILE A 257 4.77 4.55 -22.71
CA ILE A 257 4.82 3.14 -22.34
C ILE A 257 4.86 2.29 -23.61
N LYS A 258 3.89 2.45 -24.51
CA LYS A 258 3.81 1.64 -25.72
C LYS A 258 5.11 1.71 -26.54
N SER A 259 5.67 2.90 -26.73
CA SER A 259 6.91 3.12 -27.47
C SER A 259 8.09 2.35 -26.85
N MET A 260 8.21 2.28 -25.52
CA MET A 260 9.28 1.54 -24.85
C MET A 260 9.24 0.01 -25.14
N TYR A 261 8.06 -0.55 -25.26
CA TYR A 261 7.90 -1.97 -25.60
C TYR A 261 8.01 -2.22 -27.10
N ASP A 262 7.42 -1.37 -27.96
CA ASP A 262 7.50 -1.48 -29.42
C ASP A 262 8.96 -1.34 -29.93
N GLU A 263 9.76 -0.48 -29.29
CA GLU A 263 11.18 -0.26 -29.59
C GLU A 263 12.12 -1.26 -28.89
N GLY A 264 11.58 -2.20 -28.10
CA GLY A 264 12.37 -3.20 -27.39
C GLY A 264 13.29 -2.65 -26.29
N VAL A 265 13.00 -1.44 -25.79
CA VAL A 265 13.66 -0.84 -24.62
C VAL A 265 13.37 -1.64 -23.38
N LEU A 266 12.10 -2.00 -23.19
CA LEU A 266 11.61 -2.91 -22.17
C LEU A 266 11.04 -4.17 -22.81
N LYS A 267 11.05 -5.28 -22.07
CA LYS A 267 10.48 -6.55 -22.51
C LYS A 267 9.35 -6.96 -21.55
N ALA A 268 8.24 -7.40 -22.11
CA ALA A 268 7.10 -7.92 -21.35
C ALA A 268 7.25 -9.42 -21.03
N GLU A 269 8.47 -9.88 -20.86
CA GLU A 269 8.82 -11.27 -20.54
C GLU A 269 9.42 -11.33 -19.15
N PHE A 270 9.03 -12.36 -18.39
CA PHE A 270 9.57 -12.59 -17.07
C PHE A 270 11.00 -13.15 -17.16
N SER A 271 11.92 -12.61 -16.37
CA SER A 271 13.30 -13.06 -16.27
C SER A 271 13.73 -13.28 -14.83
N TYR A 272 14.44 -14.37 -14.57
CA TYR A 272 15.17 -14.60 -13.32
C TYR A 272 16.64 -14.14 -13.39
N ASP A 273 17.12 -13.76 -14.58
CA ASP A 273 18.49 -13.32 -14.79
C ASP A 273 18.57 -11.79 -14.68
N TYR A 274 19.13 -11.32 -13.58
CA TYR A 274 19.39 -9.91 -13.31
C TYR A 274 20.84 -9.49 -13.63
N SER A 275 21.69 -10.43 -14.07
CA SER A 275 23.13 -10.18 -14.29
C SER A 275 23.42 -9.19 -15.43
N LYS A 276 22.47 -9.08 -16.37
CA LYS A 276 22.55 -8.19 -17.54
C LYS A 276 21.59 -6.99 -17.44
N THR A 277 21.16 -6.64 -16.22
CA THR A 277 20.17 -5.58 -15.97
C THR A 277 20.86 -4.35 -15.41
N LEU A 278 20.60 -3.19 -16.03
CA LEU A 278 21.17 -1.93 -15.58
C LEU A 278 20.52 -1.40 -14.31
N PHE A 279 19.19 -1.43 -14.25
CA PHE A 279 18.41 -0.93 -13.10
C PHE A 279 17.56 -2.01 -12.48
N ASN A 280 17.41 -1.93 -11.17
CA ASN A 280 16.45 -2.72 -10.38
C ASN A 280 15.71 -1.82 -9.40
N LYS A 281 14.56 -2.27 -8.91
CA LYS A 281 13.91 -1.62 -7.76
C LYS A 281 14.84 -1.71 -6.54
N ALA A 282 15.03 -0.59 -5.87
CA ALA A 282 15.80 -0.54 -4.64
C ALA A 282 15.02 -1.24 -3.51
N ASN A 283 15.75 -1.99 -2.70
CA ASN A 283 15.19 -2.65 -1.50
C ASN A 283 15.33 -1.73 -0.28
N LEU A 284 14.56 -0.63 -0.27
CA LEU A 284 14.52 0.34 0.81
C LEU A 284 13.28 0.10 1.70
N PHE A 285 13.14 -1.15 2.17
CA PHE A 285 12.02 -1.57 3.00
C PHE A 285 12.22 -1.30 4.50
N ASP A 286 13.43 -1.33 4.98
CA ASP A 286 13.78 -1.12 6.39
C ASP A 286 15.20 -0.54 6.50
N PRO A 287 15.60 -0.04 7.69
CA PRO A 287 16.92 0.55 7.88
C PRO A 287 18.11 -0.35 7.53
N MET A 288 18.01 -1.66 7.81
CA MET A 288 19.10 -2.61 7.55
C MET A 288 19.25 -2.87 6.05
N SER A 289 18.15 -3.17 5.35
CA SER A 289 18.14 -3.36 3.90
C SER A 289 18.52 -2.07 3.18
N GLY A 290 18.05 -0.92 3.65
CA GLY A 290 18.42 0.40 3.14
C GLY A 290 19.92 0.66 3.25
N LEU A 291 20.52 0.42 4.42
CA LEU A 291 21.96 0.59 4.62
C LEU A 291 22.78 -0.38 3.76
N SER A 292 22.32 -1.63 3.61
CA SER A 292 22.97 -2.59 2.71
C SER A 292 22.99 -2.12 1.26
N GLN A 293 21.90 -1.52 0.79
CA GLN A 293 21.82 -1.00 -0.59
C GLN A 293 22.78 0.18 -0.85
N VAL A 294 22.87 1.13 0.09
CA VAL A 294 23.75 2.30 -0.08
C VAL A 294 25.22 2.00 0.16
N LEU A 295 25.53 0.91 0.87
CA LEU A 295 26.91 0.45 1.12
C LEU A 295 27.45 -0.43 -0.01
N ASP A 296 26.60 -1.06 -0.82
CA ASP A 296 27.05 -1.92 -1.91
C ASP A 296 27.76 -1.09 -3.00
N PRO A 297 29.09 -1.25 -3.21
CA PRO A 297 29.81 -0.46 -4.19
C PRO A 297 29.42 -0.78 -5.64
N LYS A 298 28.72 -1.90 -5.86
CA LYS A 298 28.20 -2.29 -7.19
C LYS A 298 26.89 -1.60 -7.53
N LEU A 299 26.31 -0.88 -6.57
CA LEU A 299 25.01 -0.24 -6.72
C LEU A 299 25.12 1.27 -6.49
N LYS A 300 24.31 2.01 -7.22
CA LYS A 300 24.07 3.44 -6.98
C LYS A 300 22.58 3.69 -6.97
N LEU A 301 22.09 4.44 -5.97
CA LEU A 301 20.69 4.81 -5.90
C LEU A 301 20.38 5.91 -6.91
N TYR A 302 19.19 5.78 -7.49
CA TYR A 302 18.58 6.75 -8.39
C TYR A 302 17.10 6.90 -8.08
N GLN A 303 16.58 8.08 -8.32
CA GLN A 303 15.15 8.27 -8.33
C GLN A 303 14.54 7.67 -9.60
N ASN A 304 13.24 7.40 -9.58
CA ASN A 304 12.54 6.98 -10.79
C ASN A 304 12.52 8.11 -11.83
N PRO A 305 12.62 7.79 -13.15
CA PRO A 305 12.42 8.78 -14.19
C PRO A 305 11.04 9.44 -14.07
N THR A 306 10.94 10.69 -14.47
CA THR A 306 9.67 11.43 -14.47
C THR A 306 9.20 11.73 -15.90
N VAL A 307 7.95 12.09 -16.08
CA VAL A 307 7.41 12.44 -17.40
C VAL A 307 8.05 13.73 -17.95
N ASN A 308 8.39 14.67 -17.08
CA ASN A 308 8.80 16.02 -17.46
C ASN A 308 10.15 16.49 -16.85
N GLY A 309 10.89 15.59 -16.24
CA GLY A 309 12.18 15.91 -15.61
C GLY A 309 12.09 16.77 -14.35
N LYS A 310 10.91 16.91 -13.75
CA LYS A 310 10.73 17.67 -12.50
C LYS A 310 10.77 16.75 -11.31
N TYR A 311 11.75 16.96 -10.46
CA TYR A 311 11.88 16.29 -9.18
C TYR A 311 11.06 17.03 -8.11
N ASN A 312 10.16 16.32 -7.47
CA ASN A 312 9.26 16.85 -6.44
C ASN A 312 9.43 16.11 -5.10
N GLY A 313 10.68 15.83 -4.71
CA GLY A 313 11.01 15.13 -3.48
C GLY A 313 11.09 13.60 -3.62
N THR A 314 11.58 12.94 -2.57
CA THR A 314 11.73 11.48 -2.55
C THR A 314 10.36 10.80 -2.51
N PRO A 315 10.07 9.88 -3.44
CA PRO A 315 8.83 9.13 -3.42
C PRO A 315 8.82 8.13 -2.27
N PHE A 316 7.67 8.02 -1.60
CA PHE A 316 7.45 7.00 -0.57
C PHE A 316 6.05 6.42 -0.70
N LYS A 317 5.83 5.27 -0.06
CA LYS A 317 4.50 4.67 0.08
C LYS A 317 4.27 4.29 1.54
N SER A 318 3.14 4.70 2.10
CA SER A 318 2.70 4.22 3.41
C SER A 318 2.37 2.74 3.33
N TYR A 319 2.96 1.93 4.21
CA TYR A 319 2.86 0.47 4.09
C TYR A 319 1.63 -0.09 4.79
N PHE A 320 1.31 0.39 5.98
CA PHE A 320 0.13 0.00 6.76
C PHE A 320 -0.54 1.24 7.32
N THR A 321 -1.83 1.40 7.05
CA THR A 321 -2.59 2.60 7.44
C THR A 321 -3.91 2.24 8.07
N LEU A 322 -4.30 2.98 9.12
CA LEU A 322 -5.59 2.84 9.80
C LEU A 322 -6.36 4.15 9.80
N GLY A 323 -7.67 4.07 9.62
CA GLY A 323 -8.61 5.18 9.82
C GLY A 323 -9.55 4.92 11.00
N ILE A 324 -10.01 5.97 11.67
CA ILE A 324 -11.09 5.90 12.67
C ILE A 324 -12.38 6.37 12.01
N ASN A 325 -13.43 5.58 12.17
CA ASN A 325 -14.78 5.93 11.73
C ASN A 325 -15.29 7.13 12.50
N SER A 326 -15.66 8.22 11.82
CA SER A 326 -16.18 9.44 12.46
C SER A 326 -17.46 9.20 13.26
N LYS A 327 -18.19 8.11 13.00
CA LYS A 327 -19.41 7.71 13.72
C LYS A 327 -19.16 6.70 14.85
N SER A 328 -17.90 6.32 15.09
CA SER A 328 -17.55 5.45 16.21
C SER A 328 -17.97 6.09 17.55
N LYS A 329 -18.49 5.27 18.44
CA LYS A 329 -18.83 5.68 19.80
C LYS A 329 -17.68 5.47 20.81
N VAL A 330 -16.59 4.86 20.34
CA VAL A 330 -15.40 4.53 21.13
C VAL A 330 -14.15 5.16 20.51
N GLN A 331 -14.26 6.40 20.01
CA GLN A 331 -13.15 7.08 19.32
C GLN A 331 -11.93 7.26 20.23
N ASP A 332 -12.13 7.56 21.52
CA ASP A 332 -11.03 7.71 22.49
C ASP A 332 -10.27 6.39 22.68
N GLU A 333 -10.99 5.27 22.76
CA GLU A 333 -10.38 3.95 22.88
C GLU A 333 -9.67 3.54 21.57
N ALA A 334 -10.27 3.85 20.44
CA ALA A 334 -9.67 3.63 19.12
C ALA A 334 -8.37 4.45 18.97
N TRP A 335 -8.38 5.71 19.38
CA TRP A 335 -7.17 6.54 19.40
C TRP A 335 -6.10 5.99 20.34
N ASN A 336 -6.47 5.57 21.55
CA ASN A 336 -5.53 4.96 22.51
C ASN A 336 -4.89 3.67 21.95
N PHE A 337 -5.64 2.85 21.21
CA PHE A 337 -5.10 1.68 20.53
C PHE A 337 -4.12 2.08 19.41
N ILE A 338 -4.45 3.07 18.60
CA ILE A 338 -3.57 3.60 17.54
C ILE A 338 -2.29 4.20 18.13
N LYS A 339 -2.38 4.98 19.21
CA LYS A 339 -1.19 5.47 19.93
C LYS A 339 -0.30 4.34 20.43
N PHE A 340 -0.90 3.29 20.98
CA PHE A 340 -0.13 2.12 21.41
C PHE A 340 0.61 1.50 20.22
N MET A 341 -0.03 1.35 19.06
CA MET A 341 0.62 0.85 17.85
C MET A 341 1.76 1.75 17.35
N LEU A 342 1.71 3.06 17.62
CA LEU A 342 2.78 4.02 17.30
C LEU A 342 3.88 4.08 18.37
N SER A 343 3.71 3.45 19.54
CA SER A 343 4.70 3.46 20.62
C SER A 343 6.02 2.82 20.20
N GLU A 344 7.12 3.24 20.82
CA GLU A 344 8.46 2.67 20.56
C GLU A 344 8.48 1.15 20.73
N ASP A 345 7.77 0.61 21.73
CA ASP A 345 7.67 -0.85 21.99
C ASP A 345 7.05 -1.60 20.80
N MET A 346 5.91 -1.10 20.27
CA MET A 346 5.25 -1.72 19.13
C MET A 346 6.01 -1.49 17.82
N GLN A 347 6.55 -0.29 17.63
CA GLN A 347 7.31 0.06 16.42
C GLN A 347 8.66 -0.67 16.35
N SER A 348 9.21 -1.11 17.47
CA SER A 348 10.43 -1.95 17.54
C SER A 348 10.17 -3.44 17.27
N SER A 349 8.91 -3.83 17.07
CA SER A 349 8.58 -5.25 16.81
C SER A 349 9.14 -5.71 15.46
N PRO A 350 9.70 -6.94 15.38
CA PRO A 350 10.24 -7.49 14.13
C PRO A 350 9.18 -7.77 13.07
N VAL A 351 7.88 -7.69 13.42
CA VAL A 351 6.78 -7.84 12.46
C VAL A 351 6.40 -6.52 11.76
N VAL A 352 7.01 -5.39 12.16
CA VAL A 352 6.88 -4.13 11.44
C VAL A 352 7.60 -4.25 10.10
N GLN A 353 6.89 -4.03 9.03
CA GLN A 353 7.45 -3.98 7.68
C GLN A 353 7.52 -2.51 7.24
N GLY A 354 8.62 -2.12 6.64
CA GLY A 354 8.88 -0.72 6.31
C GLY A 354 9.75 -0.01 7.35
N PHE A 355 10.10 1.23 7.08
CA PHE A 355 10.67 2.14 8.07
C PHE A 355 9.58 2.49 9.08
N ALA A 356 9.86 2.30 10.36
CA ALA A 356 8.94 2.67 11.44
C ALA A 356 8.66 4.19 11.40
N MET A 357 7.44 4.59 11.77
CA MET A 357 7.12 6.01 11.93
C MET A 357 7.87 6.65 13.10
N HIS A 358 8.23 5.88 14.12
CA HIS A 358 8.94 6.36 15.31
C HIS A 358 10.44 6.53 15.03
N LYS A 359 10.94 7.78 15.00
CA LYS A 359 12.34 8.12 14.68
C LYS A 359 13.35 7.36 15.53
N GLY A 360 13.13 7.29 16.85
CA GLY A 360 14.04 6.61 17.77
C GLY A 360 14.22 5.11 17.44
N VAL A 361 13.19 4.46 16.90
CA VAL A 361 13.28 3.07 16.45
C VAL A 361 14.17 2.95 15.23
N VAL A 362 13.99 3.81 14.22
CA VAL A 362 14.81 3.83 13.01
C VAL A 362 16.28 4.09 13.34
N GLU A 363 16.56 5.09 14.20
CA GLU A 363 17.90 5.40 14.68
C GLU A 363 18.59 4.19 15.35
N LYS A 364 17.85 3.50 16.22
CA LYS A 364 18.36 2.28 16.87
C LYS A 364 18.69 1.21 15.84
N GLN A 365 17.79 0.96 14.91
CA GLN A 365 17.99 -0.04 13.83
C GLN A 365 19.17 0.32 12.94
N LEU A 366 19.37 1.61 12.59
CA LEU A 366 20.54 2.08 11.84
C LEU A 366 21.85 1.92 12.62
N ASN A 367 21.83 2.18 13.94
CA ASN A 367 22.98 1.95 14.79
C ASN A 367 23.36 0.45 14.89
N ASP A 368 22.36 -0.43 14.98
CA ASP A 368 22.58 -1.87 14.98
C ASP A 368 23.14 -2.35 13.62
N ALA A 369 22.59 -1.84 12.51
CA ALA A 369 23.08 -2.12 11.16
C ALA A 369 24.52 -1.58 10.95
N LYS A 370 24.85 -0.41 11.49
CA LYS A 370 26.22 0.16 11.49
C LYS A 370 27.22 -0.77 12.17
N GLN A 371 26.87 -1.30 13.36
CA GLN A 371 27.73 -2.24 14.07
C GLN A 371 27.98 -3.50 13.25
N GLN A 372 26.96 -4.02 12.59
CA GLN A 372 27.08 -5.19 11.71
C GLN A 372 27.92 -4.91 10.46
N ALA A 373 27.76 -3.73 9.83
CA ALA A 373 28.57 -3.32 8.68
C ALA A 373 30.06 -3.23 9.02
N VAL A 374 30.40 -2.61 10.15
CA VAL A 374 31.79 -2.51 10.64
C VAL A 374 32.35 -3.88 11.04
N ALA A 375 31.52 -4.76 11.59
CA ALA A 375 31.92 -6.14 11.93
C ALA A 375 32.05 -7.04 10.68
N GLY A 376 31.42 -6.67 9.54
CA GLY A 376 31.37 -7.48 8.33
C GLY A 376 30.33 -8.61 8.41
N THR A 377 29.25 -8.37 9.15
CA THR A 377 28.13 -9.29 9.35
C THR A 377 26.78 -8.72 8.89
N LEU A 378 26.82 -7.60 8.18
CA LEU A 378 25.60 -7.00 7.62
C LEU A 378 25.03 -7.95 6.55
N PRO A 379 23.75 -8.32 6.63
CA PRO A 379 23.11 -9.18 5.64
C PRO A 379 23.29 -8.65 4.21
N LEU A 380 23.47 -9.54 3.24
CA LEU A 380 23.69 -9.28 1.82
C LEU A 380 25.04 -8.68 1.46
N LEU A 381 25.87 -8.27 2.44
CA LEU A 381 27.21 -7.73 2.22
C LEU A 381 28.24 -8.46 3.08
N GLU A 382 28.96 -9.40 2.49
CA GLU A 382 29.98 -10.22 3.17
C GLU A 382 31.35 -9.48 3.27
N GLN A 383 31.33 -8.16 3.53
CA GLN A 383 32.55 -7.36 3.65
C GLN A 383 32.48 -6.39 4.82
N LYS A 384 33.65 -5.98 5.31
CA LYS A 384 33.77 -4.96 6.35
C LYS A 384 33.88 -3.58 5.73
N PHE A 385 33.25 -2.64 6.37
CA PHE A 385 33.34 -1.23 6.04
C PHE A 385 34.00 -0.48 7.20
N ASP A 386 34.73 0.58 6.90
CA ASP A 386 35.19 1.50 7.94
C ASP A 386 34.02 2.34 8.48
N ALA A 387 34.16 2.78 9.73
CA ALA A 387 33.05 3.47 10.41
C ALA A 387 32.68 4.83 9.80
N GLU A 388 33.64 5.53 9.14
CA GLU A 388 33.40 6.81 8.49
C GLU A 388 32.59 6.64 7.23
N THR A 389 32.93 5.64 6.41
CA THR A 389 32.11 5.26 5.22
C THR A 389 30.69 4.89 5.62
N VAL A 390 30.52 4.06 6.66
CA VAL A 390 29.17 3.68 7.11
C VAL A 390 28.38 4.88 7.60
N GLU A 391 28.99 5.78 8.36
CA GLU A 391 28.34 7.01 8.83
C GLU A 391 27.89 7.91 7.68
N SER A 392 28.76 8.09 6.68
CA SER A 392 28.42 8.86 5.48
C SER A 392 27.21 8.26 4.74
N LYS A 393 27.11 6.93 4.66
CA LYS A 393 26.00 6.24 4.02
C LYS A 393 24.70 6.27 4.83
N ILE A 394 24.79 6.27 6.15
CA ILE A 394 23.64 6.52 7.04
C ILE A 394 23.10 7.95 6.80
N GLN A 395 23.97 8.94 6.68
CA GLN A 395 23.55 10.31 6.36
C GLN A 395 22.86 10.42 4.99
N GLU A 396 23.35 9.67 3.99
CA GLU A 396 22.68 9.58 2.67
C GLU A 396 21.26 9.00 2.82
N LEU A 397 21.10 7.94 3.62
CA LEU A 397 19.80 7.34 3.88
C LEU A 397 18.85 8.29 4.65
N HIS A 398 19.37 9.03 5.64
CA HIS A 398 18.60 10.07 6.33
C HIS A 398 18.11 11.15 5.36
N GLN A 399 18.98 11.61 4.43
CA GLN A 399 18.56 12.59 3.43
C GLN A 399 17.41 12.09 2.54
N LEU A 400 17.40 10.79 2.21
CA LEU A 400 16.29 10.19 1.46
C LEU A 400 15.00 10.16 2.29
N ILE A 401 15.10 9.78 3.57
CA ILE A 401 13.96 9.72 4.49
C ILE A 401 13.40 11.11 4.77
N ASP A 402 14.25 12.07 5.10
CA ASP A 402 13.85 13.46 5.39
C ASP A 402 13.30 14.16 4.14
N GLY A 403 13.82 13.81 2.96
CA GLY A 403 13.34 14.29 1.67
C GLY A 403 12.06 13.60 1.17
N ALA A 404 11.54 12.60 1.89
CA ALA A 404 10.32 11.90 1.52
C ALA A 404 9.10 12.83 1.62
N SER A 405 8.63 13.28 0.47
CA SER A 405 7.57 14.29 0.34
C SER A 405 6.59 14.02 -0.79
N ARG A 406 6.70 12.87 -1.45
CA ARG A 406 5.80 12.46 -2.50
C ARG A 406 5.20 11.09 -2.18
N ASN A 407 4.00 11.09 -1.60
CA ASN A 407 3.27 9.86 -1.32
C ASN A 407 2.72 9.25 -2.62
N LEU A 408 3.04 7.99 -2.88
CA LEU A 408 2.55 7.21 -4.03
C LEU A 408 1.21 6.52 -3.70
N SER A 409 0.35 7.18 -2.95
CA SER A 409 -0.99 6.70 -2.64
C SER A 409 -1.93 6.95 -3.83
N SER A 410 -2.80 5.99 -4.13
CA SER A 410 -3.81 6.10 -5.18
C SER A 410 -5.01 5.22 -4.86
N ASP A 411 -6.20 5.61 -5.34
CA ASP A 411 -7.37 4.72 -5.30
C ASP A 411 -7.15 3.54 -6.25
N GLN A 412 -7.05 2.34 -5.69
CA GLN A 412 -6.79 1.11 -6.44
C GLN A 412 -7.89 0.79 -7.47
N LYS A 413 -9.12 1.25 -7.24
CA LYS A 413 -10.19 1.08 -8.23
C LYS A 413 -10.00 1.96 -9.45
N VAL A 414 -9.51 3.18 -9.27
CA VAL A 414 -9.15 4.09 -10.37
C VAL A 414 -8.03 3.48 -11.21
N VAL A 415 -6.97 3.00 -10.56
CA VAL A 415 -5.85 2.30 -11.23
C VAL A 415 -6.35 1.07 -11.99
N SER A 416 -7.21 0.27 -11.36
CA SER A 416 -7.80 -0.93 -11.97
C SER A 416 -8.62 -0.63 -13.22
N ILE A 417 -9.45 0.42 -13.19
CA ILE A 417 -10.23 0.87 -14.36
C ILE A 417 -9.29 1.23 -15.52
N ALA A 418 -8.21 1.96 -15.22
CA ALA A 418 -7.25 2.36 -16.25
C ALA A 418 -6.54 1.13 -16.87
N ILE A 419 -6.08 0.19 -16.05
CA ILE A 419 -5.41 -1.04 -16.50
C ILE A 419 -6.31 -1.88 -17.40
N GLU A 420 -7.59 -2.05 -17.05
CA GLU A 420 -8.55 -2.85 -17.84
C GLU A 420 -8.72 -2.36 -19.28
N GLU A 421 -8.69 -1.05 -19.50
CA GLU A 421 -8.86 -0.48 -20.82
C GLU A 421 -7.53 -0.36 -21.61
N PHE A 422 -6.42 -0.28 -20.88
CA PHE A 422 -5.09 -0.07 -21.45
C PHE A 422 -4.64 -1.17 -22.40
N ASP A 423 -4.99 -2.43 -22.13
CA ASP A 423 -4.63 -3.56 -22.97
C ASP A 423 -5.15 -3.44 -24.41
N SER A 424 -6.32 -2.79 -24.58
CA SER A 424 -6.88 -2.56 -25.92
C SER A 424 -6.08 -1.54 -26.73
N TYR A 425 -5.40 -0.59 -26.08
CA TYR A 425 -4.44 0.32 -26.71
C TYR A 425 -3.11 -0.37 -26.98
N MET A 426 -2.56 -1.10 -26.03
CA MET A 426 -1.29 -1.82 -26.19
C MET A 426 -1.35 -2.84 -27.36
N SER A 427 -2.48 -3.54 -27.50
CA SER A 427 -2.73 -4.48 -28.61
C SER A 427 -3.07 -3.82 -29.93
N GLY A 428 -3.23 -2.49 -29.99
CA GLY A 428 -3.61 -1.74 -31.19
C GLY A 428 -5.08 -1.88 -31.60
N GLN A 429 -5.94 -2.40 -30.70
CA GLN A 429 -7.38 -2.54 -30.99
C GLN A 429 -8.14 -1.21 -30.91
N LYS A 430 -7.68 -0.28 -30.08
CA LYS A 430 -8.27 1.06 -29.93
C LYS A 430 -7.19 2.13 -30.01
N SER A 431 -7.60 3.33 -30.40
CA SER A 431 -6.72 4.52 -30.35
C SER A 431 -6.45 4.96 -28.92
N VAL A 432 -5.39 5.74 -28.71
CA VAL A 432 -5.07 6.30 -27.40
C VAL A 432 -6.17 7.27 -26.93
N GLU A 433 -6.78 7.99 -27.84
CA GLU A 433 -7.88 8.91 -27.61
C GLU A 433 -9.13 8.18 -27.13
N ASP A 434 -9.51 7.08 -27.80
CA ASP A 434 -10.66 6.28 -27.42
C ASP A 434 -10.49 5.65 -26.04
N VAL A 435 -9.32 5.11 -25.74
CA VAL A 435 -9.01 4.50 -24.43
C VAL A 435 -9.00 5.56 -23.34
N SER A 436 -8.33 6.68 -23.56
CA SER A 436 -8.27 7.82 -22.64
C SER A 436 -9.67 8.29 -22.26
N LYS A 437 -10.54 8.51 -23.28
CA LYS A 437 -11.93 8.94 -23.08
C LYS A 437 -12.77 7.88 -22.36
N LEU A 438 -12.55 6.60 -22.66
CA LEU A 438 -13.28 5.52 -21.99
C LEU A 438 -12.91 5.43 -20.50
N ILE A 439 -11.62 5.51 -20.17
CA ILE A 439 -11.14 5.56 -18.79
C ILE A 439 -11.72 6.77 -18.07
N GLN A 440 -11.69 7.96 -18.69
CA GLN A 440 -12.28 9.19 -18.15
C GLN A 440 -13.74 8.98 -17.74
N ASN A 441 -14.55 8.42 -18.62
CA ASN A 441 -15.97 8.20 -18.37
C ASN A 441 -16.20 7.19 -17.24
N ARG A 442 -15.45 6.10 -17.23
CA ARG A 442 -15.56 5.05 -16.18
C ARG A 442 -15.13 5.57 -14.82
N VAL A 443 -14.00 6.29 -14.76
CA VAL A 443 -13.50 6.88 -13.52
C VAL A 443 -14.46 7.95 -13.01
N ASN A 444 -14.98 8.83 -13.86
CA ASN A 444 -16.00 9.81 -13.45
C ASN A 444 -17.26 9.14 -12.89
N THR A 445 -17.74 8.06 -13.52
CA THR A 445 -18.88 7.30 -12.98
C THR A 445 -18.56 6.79 -11.58
N TYR A 446 -17.41 6.15 -11.42
CA TYR A 446 -16.98 5.59 -10.13
C TYR A 446 -16.81 6.66 -9.04
N ILE A 447 -16.23 7.82 -9.35
CA ILE A 447 -16.03 8.88 -8.35
C ILE A 447 -17.36 9.46 -7.87
N ASN A 448 -18.38 9.54 -8.75
CA ASN A 448 -19.67 10.15 -8.44
C ASN A 448 -20.70 9.16 -7.83
N GLU A 449 -20.38 7.88 -7.72
CA GLU A 449 -21.14 6.88 -6.97
C GLU A 449 -20.90 7.00 -5.45
#